data_40c82bfae1784869275d7f2fe824a064
#
_entry.id   40c82bfae1784869275d7f2fe824a064
#
_cell.length_a   1.000
_cell.length_b   1.000
_cell.length_c   1.000
_cell.angle_alpha   90.00
_cell.angle_beta   90.00
_cell.angle_gamma   90.00
#
_symmetry.space_group_name_H-M   'P 1'
#
loop_
_entity.id
_entity.type
_entity.pdbx_description
1 polymer ?
#
loop_
_entity_poly.entity_id
_entity_poly.type
_entity_poly.pdbx_seq_one_letter_code
_entity_poly.pdbx_strand_id
1 'polypeptide(L)'
;QQRKQALKQAAETPAERATIEIVALMFQSILTEERIPAQVRVWFARLQMPVLRVAVTEPDFFATIDHPARRLIDRLGACVMGFDNTARAVGDALEREIKRIVQVVEAYPDTGRRVFQTVLTEFEKFLEHFFRNENETTRRGVSLAQQVEQRETLAIQYTIELRRMLNEVPVQEGVRQFLFHVWADVLATTAVRYGGNSEETRNMKRAAADLIWSASAKVTREERAEVIRRLPPLLKRLREGMAAAGMSADRQDEQIQALNNSLAAAFTAKAAVIPTDRLGELMERLESLEEMLPRASNLEVDESMVLDLSGHESSELEVVSDGGTVPTPATLSWARELMVGSWYMLEYRGRSEPVQLAWHGMRRQLSLFVSANGRCVLFQQPRLAAYLQAGLLLPAQEESLTVKATRSALAKLDADPSRLMN
;
A
#
# COMPACT_ATOMS: atom_id res chain seq x y z
N GLN A 1 -19.09 3.38 -40.30
CA GLN A 1 -18.47 2.79 -41.50
C GLN A 1 -18.06 3.85 -42.53
N GLN A 2 -18.90 4.85 -42.90
CA GLN A 2 -18.58 5.90 -43.88
C GLN A 2 -17.32 6.73 -43.55
N ARG A 3 -17.13 7.13 -42.29
CA ARG A 3 -15.91 7.85 -41.84
C ARG A 3 -14.63 7.02 -41.97
N LYS A 4 -14.72 5.72 -41.71
CA LYS A 4 -13.61 4.78 -41.88
C LYS A 4 -13.16 4.67 -43.32
N GLN A 5 -14.12 4.54 -44.25
CA GLN A 5 -13.83 4.46 -45.70
C GLN A 5 -13.21 5.76 -46.22
N ALA A 6 -13.72 6.91 -45.80
CA ALA A 6 -13.16 8.20 -46.16
C ALA A 6 -11.72 8.37 -45.68
N LEU A 7 -11.40 7.93 -44.45
CA LEU A 7 -10.05 7.94 -43.89
C LEU A 7 -9.08 6.99 -44.63
N LYS A 8 -9.54 5.80 -45.02
CA LYS A 8 -8.75 4.87 -45.82
C LYS A 8 -8.45 5.42 -47.23
N GLN A 9 -9.38 6.11 -47.82
CA GLN A 9 -9.20 6.75 -49.14
C GLN A 9 -8.22 7.92 -49.05
N ALA A 10 -8.14 8.62 -47.89
CA ALA A 10 -7.22 9.71 -47.66
C ALA A 10 -5.81 9.22 -47.24
N ALA A 11 -5.64 7.94 -46.88
CA ALA A 11 -4.39 7.36 -46.44
C ALA A 11 -3.38 7.29 -47.62
N GLU A 12 -2.19 7.82 -47.39
CA GLU A 12 -1.13 7.91 -48.41
C GLU A 12 -0.36 6.59 -48.57
N THR A 13 -0.28 5.77 -47.53
CA THR A 13 0.50 4.54 -47.54
C THR A 13 -0.30 3.29 -47.17
N PRO A 14 0.11 2.08 -47.65
CA PRO A 14 -0.50 0.82 -47.20
C PRO A 14 -0.42 0.59 -45.69
N ALA A 15 0.68 1.06 -45.04
CA ALA A 15 0.85 0.98 -43.61
C ALA A 15 -0.19 1.81 -42.83
N GLU A 16 -0.51 3.01 -43.29
CA GLU A 16 -1.58 3.84 -42.71
C GLU A 16 -2.94 3.20 -42.85
N ARG A 17 -3.23 2.57 -44.00
CA ARG A 17 -4.52 1.84 -44.20
C ARG A 17 -4.62 0.65 -43.24
N ALA A 18 -3.56 -0.11 -43.05
CA ALA A 18 -3.51 -1.21 -42.09
C ALA A 18 -3.73 -0.71 -40.66
N THR A 19 -3.09 0.39 -40.27
CA THR A 19 -3.27 1.02 -38.96
C THR A 19 -4.71 1.45 -38.72
N ILE A 20 -5.34 2.10 -39.70
CA ILE A 20 -6.75 2.51 -39.62
C ILE A 20 -7.65 1.30 -39.41
N GLU A 21 -7.42 0.20 -40.14
CA GLU A 21 -8.22 -1.01 -40.00
C GLU A 21 -8.04 -1.68 -38.64
N ILE A 22 -6.80 -1.82 -38.18
CA ILE A 22 -6.50 -2.43 -36.88
C ILE A 22 -7.14 -1.62 -35.74
N VAL A 23 -7.02 -0.29 -35.74
CA VAL A 23 -7.64 0.58 -34.71
C VAL A 23 -9.15 0.48 -34.76
N ALA A 24 -9.75 0.46 -35.95
CA ALA A 24 -11.20 0.31 -36.07
C ALA A 24 -11.70 -1.02 -35.50
N LEU A 25 -11.01 -2.13 -35.81
CA LEU A 25 -11.36 -3.45 -35.26
C LEU A 25 -11.08 -3.57 -33.76
N MET A 26 -10.02 -2.95 -33.27
CA MET A 26 -9.70 -2.87 -31.84
C MET A 26 -10.84 -2.15 -31.09
N PHE A 27 -11.28 -1.00 -31.53
CA PHE A 27 -12.40 -0.28 -30.93
C PHE A 27 -13.73 -1.00 -31.07
N GLN A 28 -13.97 -1.71 -32.17
CA GLN A 28 -15.12 -2.59 -32.30
C GLN A 28 -15.13 -3.65 -31.20
N SER A 29 -13.99 -4.27 -30.93
CA SER A 29 -13.84 -5.24 -29.84
C SER A 29 -14.08 -4.62 -28.47
N ILE A 30 -13.52 -3.42 -28.20
CA ILE A 30 -13.72 -2.69 -26.94
C ILE A 30 -15.20 -2.33 -26.75
N LEU A 31 -15.86 -1.80 -27.76
CA LEU A 31 -17.25 -1.34 -27.66
C LEU A 31 -18.27 -2.49 -27.59
N THR A 32 -17.86 -3.70 -27.96
CA THR A 32 -18.68 -4.91 -27.81
C THR A 32 -18.38 -5.68 -26.52
N GLU A 33 -17.43 -5.24 -25.71
CA GLU A 33 -17.15 -5.84 -24.38
C GLU A 33 -18.34 -5.58 -23.43
N GLU A 34 -19.05 -6.64 -23.09
CA GLU A 34 -20.30 -6.54 -22.30
C GLU A 34 -20.07 -6.07 -20.86
N ARG A 35 -18.86 -6.27 -20.34
CA ARG A 35 -18.49 -5.86 -18.98
C ARG A 35 -18.26 -4.35 -18.84
N ILE A 36 -18.15 -3.62 -19.96
CA ILE A 36 -18.09 -2.15 -19.95
C ILE A 36 -19.52 -1.60 -19.82
N PRO A 37 -19.82 -0.84 -18.75
CA PRO A 37 -21.13 -0.24 -18.58
C PRO A 37 -21.52 0.68 -19.77
N ALA A 38 -22.77 0.65 -20.16
CA ALA A 38 -23.28 1.44 -21.30
C ALA A 38 -23.00 2.95 -21.16
N GLN A 39 -23.06 3.47 -19.93
CA GLN A 39 -22.75 4.87 -19.61
C GLN A 39 -21.33 5.28 -20.05
N VAL A 40 -20.37 4.36 -19.97
CA VAL A 40 -18.95 4.62 -20.24
C VAL A 40 -18.59 4.30 -21.69
N ARG A 41 -19.32 3.41 -22.37
CA ARG A 41 -19.04 3.03 -23.77
C ARG A 41 -19.03 4.23 -24.71
N VAL A 42 -19.89 5.18 -24.49
CA VAL A 42 -19.96 6.42 -25.28
C VAL A 42 -18.63 7.17 -25.22
N TRP A 43 -18.00 7.22 -24.05
CA TRP A 43 -16.72 7.90 -23.85
C TRP A 43 -15.57 7.11 -24.48
N PHE A 44 -15.57 5.79 -24.40
CA PHE A 44 -14.61 4.95 -25.14
C PHE A 44 -14.74 5.15 -26.64
N ALA A 45 -15.96 5.21 -27.17
CA ALA A 45 -16.20 5.44 -28.59
C ALA A 45 -15.60 6.77 -29.08
N ARG A 46 -15.64 7.81 -28.25
CA ARG A 46 -15.07 9.13 -28.58
C ARG A 46 -13.53 9.14 -28.58
N LEU A 47 -12.88 8.22 -27.89
CA LEU A 47 -11.42 8.07 -27.93
C LEU A 47 -10.89 7.51 -29.26
N GLN A 48 -11.76 6.92 -30.09
CA GLN A 48 -11.35 6.25 -31.33
C GLN A 48 -10.56 7.17 -32.25
N MET A 49 -11.04 8.38 -32.49
CA MET A 49 -10.35 9.32 -33.40
C MET A 49 -9.04 9.86 -32.84
N PRO A 50 -8.95 10.30 -31.58
CA PRO A 50 -7.69 10.69 -30.98
C PRO A 50 -6.63 9.56 -30.97
N VAL A 51 -7.05 8.35 -30.65
CA VAL A 51 -6.17 7.16 -30.65
C VAL A 51 -5.69 6.84 -32.07
N LEU A 52 -6.57 6.91 -33.05
CA LEU A 52 -6.20 6.68 -34.45
C LEU A 52 -5.14 7.66 -34.93
N ARG A 53 -5.27 8.95 -34.61
CA ARG A 53 -4.25 9.96 -34.96
C ARG A 53 -2.87 9.61 -34.40
N VAL A 54 -2.82 9.23 -33.14
CA VAL A 54 -1.56 8.83 -32.48
C VAL A 54 -1.02 7.54 -33.08
N ALA A 55 -1.86 6.55 -33.34
CA ALA A 55 -1.44 5.27 -33.93
C ALA A 55 -0.86 5.41 -35.34
N VAL A 56 -1.37 6.35 -36.14
CA VAL A 56 -0.84 6.64 -37.48
C VAL A 56 0.49 7.38 -37.43
N THR A 57 0.64 8.31 -36.48
CA THR A 57 1.85 9.15 -36.36
C THR A 57 2.98 8.49 -35.56
N GLU A 58 2.67 7.57 -34.67
CA GLU A 58 3.62 6.92 -33.77
C GLU A 58 3.68 5.40 -34.00
N PRO A 59 4.72 4.89 -34.70
CA PRO A 59 4.83 3.46 -35.03
C PRO A 59 4.91 2.53 -33.81
N ASP A 60 5.36 3.04 -32.66
CA ASP A 60 5.48 2.28 -31.41
C ASP A 60 4.14 2.05 -30.70
N PHE A 61 3.05 2.63 -31.17
CA PHE A 61 1.71 2.43 -30.59
C PHE A 61 1.33 0.94 -30.46
N PHE A 62 1.58 0.14 -31.48
CA PHE A 62 1.32 -1.31 -31.46
C PHE A 62 2.52 -2.12 -30.94
N ALA A 63 3.72 -1.57 -30.99
CA ALA A 63 4.95 -2.27 -30.60
C ALA A 63 5.11 -2.41 -29.07
N THR A 64 4.54 -1.51 -28.30
CA THR A 64 4.64 -1.51 -26.84
C THR A 64 3.28 -1.37 -26.17
N ILE A 65 3.07 -2.13 -25.10
CA ILE A 65 1.89 -2.00 -24.23
C ILE A 65 1.95 -0.75 -23.35
N ASP A 66 3.15 -0.17 -23.18
CA ASP A 66 3.41 0.99 -22.33
C ASP A 66 3.08 2.33 -23.00
N HIS A 67 2.60 2.32 -24.25
CA HIS A 67 2.19 3.55 -24.91
C HIS A 67 1.10 4.27 -24.10
N PRO A 68 1.22 5.59 -23.80
CA PRO A 68 0.27 6.29 -22.92
C PRO A 68 -1.20 6.20 -23.34
N ALA A 69 -1.48 6.18 -24.64
CA ALA A 69 -2.85 6.02 -25.15
C ALA A 69 -3.40 4.62 -24.83
N ARG A 70 -2.61 3.57 -24.97
CA ARG A 70 -3.00 2.20 -24.59
C ARG A 70 -3.19 2.08 -23.10
N ARG A 71 -2.24 2.60 -22.33
CA ARG A 71 -2.31 2.59 -20.85
C ARG A 71 -3.56 3.34 -20.35
N LEU A 72 -3.91 4.46 -20.95
CA LEU A 72 -5.13 5.18 -20.59
C LEU A 72 -6.38 4.33 -20.80
N ILE A 73 -6.52 3.69 -21.97
CA ILE A 73 -7.65 2.80 -22.27
C ILE A 73 -7.70 1.64 -21.27
N ASP A 74 -6.54 1.02 -20.99
CA ASP A 74 -6.44 -0.10 -20.07
C ASP A 74 -6.81 0.31 -18.64
N ARG A 75 -6.37 1.48 -18.18
CA ARG A 75 -6.71 2.03 -16.86
C ARG A 75 -8.21 2.37 -16.73
N LEU A 76 -8.77 3.00 -17.74
CA LEU A 76 -10.21 3.26 -17.79
C LEU A 76 -11.01 1.95 -17.75
N GLY A 77 -10.60 0.96 -18.53
CA GLY A 77 -11.22 -0.36 -18.54
C GLY A 77 -11.13 -1.08 -17.19
N ALA A 78 -9.96 -1.10 -16.60
CA ALA A 78 -9.73 -1.76 -15.30
C ALA A 78 -10.60 -1.21 -14.17
N CYS A 79 -10.92 0.07 -14.18
CA CYS A 79 -11.75 0.71 -13.16
C CYS A 79 -13.24 0.43 -13.31
N VAL A 80 -13.72 0.18 -14.53
CA VAL A 80 -15.14 0.04 -14.83
C VAL A 80 -15.59 -1.39 -15.10
N MET A 81 -14.67 -2.29 -15.46
CA MET A 81 -14.95 -3.69 -15.76
C MET A 81 -14.88 -4.55 -14.51
N GLY A 82 -16.02 -5.13 -14.11
CA GLY A 82 -16.12 -6.12 -13.03
C GLY A 82 -16.12 -7.57 -13.55
N PHE A 83 -16.52 -8.51 -12.69
CA PHE A 83 -16.62 -9.93 -13.03
C PHE A 83 -17.89 -10.30 -13.79
N ASP A 84 -18.97 -9.57 -13.56
CA ASP A 84 -20.30 -9.84 -14.10
C ASP A 84 -20.66 -8.87 -15.20
N ASN A 85 -21.49 -9.37 -16.15
CA ASN A 85 -22.17 -8.56 -17.17
C ASN A 85 -23.27 -7.66 -16.57
N THR A 86 -23.58 -7.82 -15.27
CA THR A 86 -24.48 -6.91 -14.57
C THR A 86 -23.77 -5.59 -14.39
N ALA A 87 -24.07 -4.66 -15.28
CA ALA A 87 -23.52 -3.31 -15.27
C ALA A 87 -23.76 -2.66 -13.90
N ARG A 88 -22.74 -2.64 -13.06
CA ARG A 88 -22.73 -1.77 -11.90
C ARG A 88 -22.75 -0.33 -12.42
N ALA A 89 -23.68 0.45 -11.90
CA ALA A 89 -23.65 1.88 -12.14
C ALA A 89 -22.27 2.41 -11.71
N VAL A 90 -21.54 2.97 -12.65
CA VAL A 90 -20.33 3.70 -12.36
C VAL A 90 -20.73 4.92 -11.55
N GLY A 91 -20.04 5.17 -10.42
CA GLY A 91 -20.36 6.33 -9.60
C GLY A 91 -20.22 7.62 -10.39
N ASP A 92 -21.11 8.59 -10.17
CA ASP A 92 -21.17 9.86 -10.90
C ASP A 92 -19.84 10.62 -10.93
N ALA A 93 -19.03 10.50 -9.88
CA ALA A 93 -17.73 11.15 -9.81
C ALA A 93 -16.71 10.53 -10.77
N LEU A 94 -16.69 9.20 -10.88
CA LEU A 94 -15.81 8.48 -11.80
C LEU A 94 -16.24 8.71 -13.25
N GLU A 95 -17.53 8.69 -13.54
CA GLU A 95 -18.06 8.98 -14.86
C GLU A 95 -17.73 10.41 -15.31
N ARG A 96 -17.88 11.39 -14.42
CA ARG A 96 -17.51 12.80 -14.70
C ARG A 96 -16.03 12.94 -15.01
N GLU A 97 -15.18 12.22 -14.31
CA GLU A 97 -13.74 12.26 -14.56
C GLU A 97 -13.38 11.60 -15.90
N ILE A 98 -13.97 10.46 -16.22
CA ILE A 98 -13.81 9.82 -17.54
C ILE A 98 -14.24 10.76 -18.66
N LYS A 99 -15.39 11.41 -18.51
CA LYS A 99 -15.88 12.43 -19.44
C LYS A 99 -14.88 13.58 -19.61
N ARG A 100 -14.36 14.11 -18.50
CA ARG A 100 -13.38 15.19 -18.53
C ARG A 100 -12.13 14.80 -19.30
N ILE A 101 -11.58 13.61 -19.01
CA ILE A 101 -10.39 13.08 -19.69
C ILE A 101 -10.61 12.99 -21.19
N VAL A 102 -11.70 12.41 -21.63
CA VAL A 102 -12.04 12.27 -23.06
C VAL A 102 -12.17 13.65 -23.72
N GLN A 103 -12.83 14.60 -23.07
CA GLN A 103 -12.96 15.97 -23.57
C GLN A 103 -11.60 16.68 -23.71
N VAL A 104 -10.69 16.49 -22.76
CA VAL A 104 -9.33 17.05 -22.83
C VAL A 104 -8.55 16.45 -24.00
N VAL A 105 -8.62 15.13 -24.17
CA VAL A 105 -7.94 14.44 -25.28
C VAL A 105 -8.47 14.95 -26.64
N GLU A 106 -9.78 15.16 -26.76
CA GLU A 106 -10.40 15.69 -27.99
C GLU A 106 -10.05 17.16 -28.26
N ALA A 107 -9.88 17.96 -27.19
CA ALA A 107 -9.59 19.39 -27.30
C ALA A 107 -8.16 19.69 -27.78
N TYR A 108 -7.23 18.74 -27.61
CA TYR A 108 -5.82 18.89 -27.97
C TYR A 108 -5.36 17.84 -29.00
N PRO A 109 -5.93 17.83 -30.21
CA PRO A 109 -5.68 16.77 -31.19
C PRO A 109 -4.25 16.73 -31.74
N ASP A 110 -3.53 17.83 -31.69
CA ASP A 110 -2.18 17.97 -32.27
C ASP A 110 -1.05 17.67 -31.28
N THR A 111 -1.37 17.44 -30.01
CA THR A 111 -0.37 17.16 -28.97
C THR A 111 0.06 15.69 -28.92
N GLY A 112 -0.64 14.79 -29.62
CA GLY A 112 -0.28 13.38 -29.75
C GLY A 112 -0.11 12.68 -28.38
N ARG A 113 0.99 11.99 -28.21
CA ARG A 113 1.37 11.26 -27.00
C ARG A 113 1.30 12.08 -25.71
N ARG A 114 1.61 13.36 -25.77
CA ARG A 114 1.69 14.23 -24.59
C ARG A 114 0.37 14.37 -23.87
N VAL A 115 -0.74 14.57 -24.58
CA VAL A 115 -2.06 14.71 -23.95
C VAL A 115 -2.45 13.43 -23.25
N PHE A 116 -2.19 12.26 -23.86
CA PHE A 116 -2.48 10.98 -23.24
C PHE A 116 -1.65 10.77 -21.96
N GLN A 117 -0.37 11.12 -21.99
CA GLN A 117 0.51 11.02 -20.81
C GLN A 117 0.02 11.93 -19.68
N THR A 118 -0.36 13.16 -19.98
CA THR A 118 -0.85 14.14 -19.00
C THR A 118 -2.15 13.68 -18.36
N VAL A 119 -3.15 13.30 -19.16
CA VAL A 119 -4.44 12.86 -18.62
C VAL A 119 -4.33 11.52 -17.90
N LEU A 120 -3.43 10.63 -18.33
CA LEU A 120 -3.15 9.38 -17.62
C LEU A 120 -2.61 9.66 -16.20
N THR A 121 -1.63 10.54 -16.09
CA THR A 121 -1.06 10.93 -14.79
C THR A 121 -2.10 11.59 -13.88
N GLU A 122 -2.93 12.46 -14.43
CA GLU A 122 -4.03 13.09 -13.69
C GLU A 122 -5.09 12.07 -13.26
N PHE A 123 -5.41 11.12 -14.12
CA PHE A 123 -6.38 10.06 -13.82
C PHE A 123 -5.88 9.12 -12.73
N GLU A 124 -4.61 8.74 -12.74
CA GLU A 124 -4.02 7.91 -11.67
C GLU A 124 -4.07 8.63 -10.33
N LYS A 125 -3.77 9.92 -10.27
CA LYS A 125 -3.92 10.73 -9.05
C LYS A 125 -5.37 10.84 -8.59
N PHE A 126 -6.29 11.01 -9.53
CA PHE A 126 -7.72 11.01 -9.23
C PHE A 126 -8.16 9.68 -8.62
N LEU A 127 -7.75 8.54 -9.20
CA LEU A 127 -8.11 7.22 -8.69
C LEU A 127 -7.57 6.95 -7.28
N GLU A 128 -6.33 7.33 -7.01
CA GLU A 128 -5.75 7.23 -5.67
C GLU A 128 -6.57 7.98 -4.62
N HIS A 129 -7.03 9.18 -4.97
CA HIS A 129 -7.90 9.98 -4.10
C HIS A 129 -9.32 9.45 -4.02
N PHE A 130 -9.90 9.08 -5.16
CA PHE A 130 -11.29 8.63 -5.28
C PHE A 130 -11.53 7.35 -4.48
N PHE A 131 -10.75 6.30 -4.72
CA PHE A 131 -10.93 5.03 -4.00
C PHE A 131 -10.61 5.12 -2.52
N ARG A 132 -9.68 5.97 -2.14
CA ARG A 132 -9.39 6.26 -0.72
C ARG A 132 -10.59 6.87 0.01
N ASN A 133 -11.39 7.68 -0.65
CA ASN A 133 -12.45 8.49 -0.06
C ASN A 133 -13.86 8.12 -0.55
N GLU A 134 -14.02 7.00 -1.25
CA GLU A 134 -15.28 6.59 -1.88
C GLU A 134 -16.45 6.54 -0.90
N ASN A 135 -16.22 5.99 0.29
CA ASN A 135 -17.18 5.96 1.38
C ASN A 135 -16.49 6.01 2.74
N GLU A 136 -17.26 6.19 3.81
CA GLU A 136 -16.72 6.34 5.16
C GLU A 136 -15.97 5.08 5.64
N THR A 137 -16.49 3.89 5.32
CA THR A 137 -15.85 2.63 5.69
C THR A 137 -14.49 2.45 5.02
N THR A 138 -14.41 2.71 3.72
CA THR A 138 -13.14 2.67 2.97
C THR A 138 -12.15 3.69 3.51
N ARG A 139 -12.60 4.92 3.79
CA ARG A 139 -11.76 5.96 4.37
C ARG A 139 -11.20 5.58 5.73
N ARG A 140 -12.01 4.95 6.59
CA ARG A 140 -11.56 4.42 7.90
C ARG A 140 -10.56 3.29 7.71
N GLY A 141 -10.83 2.34 6.82
CA GLY A 141 -9.92 1.24 6.51
C GLY A 141 -8.56 1.73 6.00
N VAL A 142 -8.54 2.70 5.09
CA VAL A 142 -7.30 3.34 4.61
C VAL A 142 -6.58 4.06 5.74
N SER A 143 -7.30 4.79 6.59
CA SER A 143 -6.71 5.49 7.74
C SER A 143 -6.03 4.51 8.71
N LEU A 144 -6.68 3.39 9.02
CA LEU A 144 -6.10 2.33 9.86
C LEU A 144 -4.87 1.69 9.20
N ALA A 145 -4.95 1.37 7.92
CA ALA A 145 -3.82 0.81 7.17
C ALA A 145 -2.60 1.76 7.15
N GLN A 146 -2.82 3.05 7.00
CA GLN A 146 -1.78 4.07 7.09
C GLN A 146 -1.16 4.16 8.48
N GLN A 147 -1.97 4.06 9.54
CA GLN A 147 -1.47 4.04 10.91
C GLN A 147 -0.63 2.80 11.19
N VAL A 148 -1.03 1.63 10.68
CA VAL A 148 -0.25 0.39 10.76
C VAL A 148 1.10 0.56 10.06
N GLU A 149 1.12 1.09 8.84
CA GLU A 149 2.36 1.36 8.10
C GLU A 149 3.28 2.34 8.85
N GLN A 150 2.72 3.41 9.40
CA GLN A 150 3.46 4.40 10.19
C GLN A 150 4.02 3.79 11.47
N ARG A 151 3.22 2.98 12.19
CA ARG A 151 3.66 2.29 13.40
C ARG A 151 4.87 1.41 13.13
N GLU A 152 4.81 0.55 12.13
CA GLU A 152 5.91 -0.34 11.79
C GLU A 152 7.18 0.43 11.39
N THR A 153 7.02 1.46 10.59
CA THR A 153 8.13 2.32 10.20
C THR A 153 8.79 2.94 11.43
N LEU A 154 8.01 3.48 12.35
CA LEU A 154 8.50 4.05 13.61
C LEU A 154 9.14 3.01 14.53
N ALA A 155 8.54 1.81 14.64
CA ALA A 155 9.10 0.74 15.47
C ALA A 155 10.52 0.34 15.01
N ILE A 156 10.71 0.19 13.72
CA ILE A 156 12.03 -0.10 13.14
C ILE A 156 13.00 1.04 13.41
N GLN A 157 12.58 2.27 13.29
CA GLN A 157 13.41 3.44 13.54
C GLN A 157 13.82 3.56 15.00
N TYR A 158 12.89 3.41 15.92
CA TYR A 158 13.18 3.39 17.35
C TYR A 158 14.14 2.26 17.69
N THR A 159 13.98 1.09 17.09
CA THR A 159 14.91 -0.02 17.29
C THR A 159 16.33 0.31 16.82
N ILE A 160 16.46 0.89 15.62
CA ILE A 160 17.75 1.29 15.05
C ILE A 160 18.44 2.33 15.93
N GLU A 161 17.70 3.36 16.34
CA GLU A 161 18.28 4.41 17.17
C GLU A 161 18.60 3.95 18.60
N LEU A 162 17.75 3.14 19.20
CA LEU A 162 18.04 2.53 20.50
C LEU A 162 19.29 1.65 20.42
N ARG A 163 19.46 0.86 19.37
CA ARG A 163 20.68 0.07 19.14
C ARG A 163 21.91 0.95 19.00
N ARG A 164 21.80 2.03 18.22
CA ARG A 164 22.90 2.98 18.04
C ARG A 164 23.29 3.64 19.38
N MET A 165 22.31 4.10 20.14
CA MET A 165 22.54 4.76 21.42
C MET A 165 23.15 3.83 22.47
N LEU A 166 22.71 2.57 22.51
CA LEU A 166 23.16 1.58 23.50
C LEU A 166 24.41 0.83 23.08
N ASN A 167 24.94 1.05 21.88
CA ASN A 167 26.12 0.35 21.38
C ASN A 167 27.38 0.63 22.24
N GLU A 168 27.46 1.84 22.77
CA GLU A 168 28.58 2.32 23.59
C GLU A 168 28.24 2.38 25.10
N VAL A 169 27.05 1.91 25.48
CA VAL A 169 26.57 1.97 26.87
C VAL A 169 26.55 0.57 27.47
N PRO A 170 27.20 0.34 28.63
CA PRO A 170 27.24 -0.97 29.26
C PRO A 170 25.94 -1.28 30.00
N VAL A 171 24.92 -1.73 29.27
CA VAL A 171 23.60 -2.15 29.76
C VAL A 171 23.48 -3.66 29.65
N GLN A 172 22.87 -4.32 30.65
CA GLN A 172 22.61 -5.75 30.65
C GLN A 172 21.82 -6.17 29.40
N GLU A 173 22.20 -7.31 28.83
CA GLU A 173 21.59 -7.81 27.55
C GLU A 173 20.08 -7.98 27.66
N GLY A 174 19.54 -8.45 28.77
CA GLY A 174 18.09 -8.58 28.96
C GLY A 174 17.35 -7.25 28.91
N VAL A 175 17.93 -6.16 29.37
CA VAL A 175 17.41 -4.81 29.29
C VAL A 175 17.48 -4.31 27.84
N ARG A 176 18.59 -4.57 27.14
CA ARG A 176 18.74 -4.22 25.71
C ARG A 176 17.69 -4.90 24.87
N GLN A 177 17.50 -6.21 25.06
CA GLN A 177 16.48 -6.98 24.31
C GLN A 177 15.06 -6.48 24.58
N PHE A 178 14.75 -6.15 25.84
CA PHE A 178 13.46 -5.54 26.18
C PHE A 178 13.23 -4.23 25.43
N LEU A 179 14.20 -3.34 25.41
CA LEU A 179 14.11 -2.06 24.71
C LEU A 179 13.92 -2.24 23.20
N PHE A 180 14.66 -3.17 22.59
CA PHE A 180 14.61 -3.38 21.14
C PHE A 180 13.34 -4.10 20.66
N HIS A 181 12.86 -5.09 21.40
CA HIS A 181 11.78 -5.97 20.96
C HIS A 181 10.41 -5.63 21.57
N VAL A 182 10.37 -4.93 22.68
CA VAL A 182 9.13 -4.56 23.37
C VAL A 182 8.91 -3.05 23.36
N TRP A 183 9.91 -2.30 23.86
CA TRP A 183 9.71 -0.87 24.10
C TRP A 183 9.69 -0.03 22.82
N ALA A 184 10.42 -0.43 21.79
CA ALA A 184 10.35 0.21 20.48
C ALA A 184 8.93 0.17 19.90
N ASP A 185 8.20 -0.95 20.06
CA ASP A 185 6.81 -1.08 19.66
C ASP A 185 5.87 -0.21 20.50
N VAL A 186 6.09 -0.12 21.80
CA VAL A 186 5.34 0.76 22.70
C VAL A 186 5.52 2.23 22.29
N LEU A 187 6.75 2.65 22.03
CA LEU A 187 7.06 4.00 21.57
C LEU A 187 6.37 4.31 20.23
N ALA A 188 6.47 3.39 19.29
CA ALA A 188 5.84 3.53 17.97
C ALA A 188 4.31 3.63 18.05
N THR A 189 3.67 2.74 18.81
CA THR A 189 2.21 2.74 19.02
C THR A 189 1.74 4.03 19.68
N THR A 190 2.45 4.49 20.70
CA THR A 190 2.12 5.73 21.41
C THR A 190 2.29 6.95 20.50
N ALA A 191 3.39 7.01 19.73
CA ALA A 191 3.66 8.09 18.80
C ALA A 191 2.62 8.19 17.67
N VAL A 192 2.16 7.05 17.14
CA VAL A 192 1.10 7.02 16.11
C VAL A 192 -0.25 7.45 16.69
N ARG A 193 -0.58 6.99 17.89
CA ARG A 193 -1.86 7.26 18.53
C ARG A 193 -2.01 8.72 19.03
N TYR A 194 -0.97 9.26 19.64
CA TYR A 194 -1.02 10.56 20.33
C TYR A 194 -0.13 11.63 19.69
N GLY A 195 0.78 11.24 18.80
CA GLY A 195 1.79 12.11 18.20
C GLY A 195 3.16 11.98 18.85
N GLY A 196 4.22 12.13 18.07
CA GLY A 196 5.61 11.97 18.52
C GLY A 196 6.03 12.94 19.62
N ASN A 197 5.46 14.14 19.62
CA ASN A 197 5.73 15.20 20.61
C ASN A 197 4.69 15.29 21.73
N SER A 198 3.77 14.33 21.83
CA SER A 198 2.77 14.31 22.89
C SER A 198 3.38 14.02 24.26
N GLU A 199 2.66 14.37 25.31
CA GLU A 199 3.09 14.09 26.68
C GLU A 199 3.15 12.58 26.95
N GLU A 200 2.23 11.82 26.40
CA GLU A 200 2.19 10.35 26.48
C GLU A 200 3.46 9.74 25.88
N THR A 201 3.84 10.18 24.68
CA THR A 201 5.07 9.69 24.02
C THR A 201 6.32 10.09 24.79
N ARG A 202 6.38 11.31 25.29
CA ARG A 202 7.49 11.76 26.15
C ARG A 202 7.60 10.94 27.42
N ASN A 203 6.47 10.59 28.04
CA ASN A 203 6.46 9.75 29.24
C ASN A 203 7.00 8.35 28.95
N MET A 204 6.69 7.78 27.79
CA MET A 204 7.24 6.48 27.38
C MET A 204 8.75 6.57 27.06
N LYS A 205 9.20 7.65 26.47
CA LYS A 205 10.63 7.92 26.27
C LYS A 205 11.40 8.10 27.59
N ARG A 206 10.82 8.82 28.56
CA ARG A 206 11.38 8.94 29.90
C ARG A 206 11.44 7.61 30.63
N ALA A 207 10.44 6.75 30.47
CA ALA A 207 10.45 5.40 31.03
C ALA A 207 11.62 4.58 30.48
N ALA A 208 11.94 4.70 29.19
CA ALA A 208 13.12 4.06 28.58
C ALA A 208 14.41 4.58 29.20
N ALA A 209 14.56 5.89 29.37
CA ALA A 209 15.73 6.50 30.00
C ALA A 209 15.88 6.09 31.48
N ASP A 210 14.78 6.08 32.22
CA ASP A 210 14.75 5.64 33.62
C ASP A 210 15.15 4.15 33.74
N LEU A 211 14.74 3.33 32.80
CA LEU A 211 15.12 1.92 32.72
C LEU A 211 16.61 1.76 32.45
N ILE A 212 17.16 2.49 31.49
CA ILE A 212 18.59 2.48 31.17
C ILE A 212 19.42 2.93 32.39
N TRP A 213 19.00 4.01 33.03
CA TRP A 213 19.66 4.49 34.25
C TRP A 213 19.59 3.46 35.37
N SER A 214 18.44 2.84 35.62
CA SER A 214 18.27 1.81 36.66
C SER A 214 19.10 0.56 36.39
N ALA A 215 19.31 0.23 35.12
CA ALA A 215 20.13 -0.91 34.69
C ALA A 215 21.64 -0.65 34.66
N SER A 216 22.07 0.59 34.85
CA SER A 216 23.47 0.94 34.94
C SER A 216 24.04 0.61 36.33
N ALA A 217 25.35 0.36 36.43
CA ALA A 217 26.01 0.10 37.68
C ALA A 217 25.88 1.28 38.66
N LYS A 218 25.66 0.99 39.94
CA LYS A 218 25.54 1.96 41.01
C LYS A 218 26.70 1.76 41.99
N VAL A 219 27.49 2.79 42.18
CA VAL A 219 28.67 2.76 43.04
C VAL A 219 28.31 3.13 44.47
N THR A 220 27.44 4.11 44.66
CA THR A 220 27.08 4.63 45.98
C THR A 220 25.86 3.95 46.56
N ARG A 221 25.75 3.98 47.90
CA ARG A 221 24.59 3.45 48.62
C ARG A 221 23.32 4.27 48.33
N GLU A 222 23.50 5.57 48.17
CA GLU A 222 22.43 6.53 47.87
C GLU A 222 21.82 6.27 46.48
N GLU A 223 22.66 6.00 45.46
CA GLU A 223 22.20 5.64 44.13
C GLU A 223 21.43 4.33 44.13
N ARG A 224 21.87 3.34 44.87
CA ARG A 224 21.17 2.05 45.02
C ARG A 224 19.82 2.22 45.70
N ALA A 225 19.73 3.05 46.73
CA ALA A 225 18.48 3.37 47.41
C ALA A 225 17.50 4.11 46.45
N GLU A 226 18.01 5.00 45.61
CA GLU A 226 17.23 5.73 44.63
C GLU A 226 16.66 4.78 43.56
N VAL A 227 17.41 3.80 43.04
CA VAL A 227 16.89 2.78 42.15
C VAL A 227 15.76 1.99 42.78
N ILE A 228 15.91 1.54 44.00
CA ILE A 228 14.88 0.79 44.73
C ILE A 228 13.62 1.63 44.91
N ARG A 229 13.76 2.92 45.15
CA ARG A 229 12.64 3.85 45.27
C ARG A 229 11.92 4.08 43.95
N ARG A 230 12.65 4.22 42.84
CA ARG A 230 12.09 4.52 41.49
C ARG A 230 11.57 3.29 40.80
N LEU A 231 11.98 2.09 41.13
CA LEU A 231 11.64 0.87 40.41
C LEU A 231 10.14 0.56 40.39
N PRO A 232 9.35 0.60 41.49
CA PRO A 232 7.93 0.30 41.46
C PRO A 232 7.14 1.20 40.52
N PRO A 233 7.27 2.55 40.55
CA PRO A 233 6.59 3.41 39.60
C PRO A 233 7.07 3.23 38.14
N LEU A 234 8.34 2.88 37.95
CA LEU A 234 8.86 2.56 36.62
C LEU A 234 8.22 1.30 36.06
N LEU A 235 8.20 0.21 36.83
CA LEU A 235 7.56 -1.05 36.40
C LEU A 235 6.07 -0.86 36.11
N LYS A 236 5.38 -0.02 36.89
CA LYS A 236 3.99 0.33 36.61
C LYS A 236 3.85 1.02 35.26
N ARG A 237 4.67 2.01 34.96
CA ARG A 237 4.66 2.70 33.64
C ARG A 237 5.00 1.76 32.48
N LEU A 238 5.93 0.84 32.68
CA LEU A 238 6.27 -0.18 31.67
C LEU A 238 5.07 -1.09 31.39
N ARG A 239 4.34 -1.53 32.43
CA ARG A 239 3.12 -2.32 32.26
C ARG A 239 2.01 -1.54 31.56
N GLU A 240 1.79 -0.30 31.93
CA GLU A 240 0.80 0.57 31.27
C GLU A 240 1.13 0.78 29.78
N GLY A 241 2.41 0.98 29.44
CA GLY A 241 2.87 1.09 28.06
C GLY A 241 2.65 -0.20 27.25
N MET A 242 3.03 -1.34 27.82
CA MET A 242 2.82 -2.65 27.18
C MET A 242 1.31 -2.96 27.00
N ALA A 243 0.48 -2.64 27.97
CA ALA A 243 -0.99 -2.80 27.88
C ALA A 243 -1.57 -1.90 26.78
N ALA A 244 -1.13 -0.66 26.69
CA ALA A 244 -1.55 0.28 25.65
C ALA A 244 -1.11 -0.15 24.24
N ALA A 245 -0.02 -0.92 24.14
CA ALA A 245 0.44 -1.55 22.90
C ALA A 245 -0.23 -2.90 22.61
N GLY A 246 -1.22 -3.32 23.41
CA GLY A 246 -2.02 -4.54 23.20
C GLY A 246 -1.38 -5.83 23.72
N MET A 247 -0.32 -5.74 24.48
CA MET A 247 0.30 -6.93 25.06
C MET A 247 -0.57 -7.55 26.15
N SER A 248 -0.81 -8.86 26.06
CA SER A 248 -1.60 -9.60 27.07
C SER A 248 -0.94 -9.55 28.46
N ALA A 249 -1.75 -9.66 29.52
CA ALA A 249 -1.25 -9.63 30.90
C ALA A 249 -0.17 -10.70 31.18
N ASP A 250 -0.35 -11.90 30.64
CA ASP A 250 0.61 -13.00 30.82
C ASP A 250 1.97 -12.66 30.18
N ARG A 251 1.97 -12.11 28.97
CA ARG A 251 3.21 -11.65 28.31
C ARG A 251 3.85 -10.46 29.03
N GLN A 252 3.03 -9.53 29.55
CA GLN A 252 3.54 -8.44 30.40
C GLN A 252 4.28 -8.99 31.62
N ASP A 253 3.70 -9.98 32.31
CA ASP A 253 4.31 -10.61 33.48
C ASP A 253 5.61 -11.32 33.14
N GLU A 254 5.67 -12.05 32.05
CA GLU A 254 6.91 -12.67 31.54
C GLU A 254 7.99 -11.63 31.27
N GLN A 255 7.66 -10.54 30.59
CA GLN A 255 8.61 -9.47 30.26
C GLN A 255 9.11 -8.76 31.52
N ILE A 256 8.23 -8.46 32.46
CA ILE A 256 8.60 -7.82 33.73
C ILE A 256 9.46 -8.73 34.57
N GLN A 257 9.17 -10.03 34.63
CA GLN A 257 9.99 -10.99 35.36
C GLN A 257 11.41 -11.12 34.77
N ALA A 258 11.50 -11.22 33.46
CA ALA A 258 12.78 -11.25 32.75
C ALA A 258 13.60 -9.96 33.00
N LEU A 259 12.92 -8.82 32.99
CA LEU A 259 13.51 -7.51 33.25
C LEU A 259 14.00 -7.39 34.70
N ASN A 260 13.22 -7.84 35.68
CA ASN A 260 13.63 -7.87 37.09
C ASN A 260 14.87 -8.72 37.32
N ASN A 261 14.97 -9.88 36.64
CA ASN A 261 16.15 -10.73 36.71
C ASN A 261 17.39 -10.01 36.15
N SER A 262 17.23 -9.29 35.04
CA SER A 262 18.32 -8.51 34.43
C SER A 262 18.74 -7.32 35.28
N LEU A 263 17.80 -6.64 35.92
CA LEU A 263 18.05 -5.54 36.84
C LEU A 263 18.77 -6.04 38.12
N ALA A 264 18.36 -7.17 38.67
CA ALA A 264 19.03 -7.80 39.80
C ALA A 264 20.49 -8.19 39.48
N ALA A 265 20.73 -8.74 38.30
CA ALA A 265 22.06 -9.03 37.80
C ALA A 265 22.92 -7.76 37.66
N ALA A 266 22.34 -6.65 37.21
CA ALA A 266 23.04 -5.36 37.13
C ALA A 266 23.47 -4.82 38.50
N PHE A 267 22.70 -5.06 39.56
CA PHE A 267 23.05 -4.66 40.93
C PHE A 267 24.30 -5.38 41.49
N THR A 268 24.51 -6.60 41.05
CA THR A 268 25.62 -7.45 41.52
C THR A 268 26.86 -7.39 40.63
N ALA A 269 26.72 -6.88 39.41
CA ALA A 269 27.79 -6.79 38.44
C ALA A 269 28.76 -5.64 38.77
N LYS A 270 30.05 -5.87 38.62
CA LYS A 270 31.06 -4.81 38.56
C LYS A 270 31.09 -4.17 37.18
N ALA A 271 29.94 -3.63 36.76
CA ALA A 271 29.78 -3.01 35.44
C ALA A 271 30.31 -1.56 35.46
N ALA A 272 30.65 -1.05 34.29
CA ALA A 272 31.04 0.36 34.13
C ALA A 272 29.86 1.31 34.41
N VAL A 273 30.14 2.42 35.08
CA VAL A 273 29.13 3.47 35.37
C VAL A 273 28.83 4.25 34.11
N ILE A 274 27.54 4.50 33.84
CA ILE A 274 27.12 5.40 32.77
C ILE A 274 27.16 6.84 33.27
N PRO A 275 27.97 7.73 32.67
CA PRO A 275 28.00 9.15 33.05
C PRO A 275 26.63 9.82 32.89
N THR A 276 26.28 10.74 33.80
CA THR A 276 25.01 11.48 33.77
C THR A 276 24.82 12.27 32.48
N ASP A 277 25.91 12.79 31.91
CA ASP A 277 25.92 13.51 30.67
C ASP A 277 25.47 12.63 29.48
N ARG A 278 25.85 11.37 29.46
CA ARG A 278 25.42 10.39 28.46
C ARG A 278 23.92 10.11 28.54
N LEU A 279 23.35 10.07 29.72
CA LEU A 279 21.89 9.91 29.89
C LEU A 279 21.12 11.13 29.35
N GLY A 280 21.63 12.33 29.55
CA GLY A 280 21.10 13.56 28.97
C GLY A 280 21.12 13.54 27.45
N GLU A 281 22.25 13.14 26.84
CA GLU A 281 22.39 12.97 25.39
C GLU A 281 21.43 11.91 24.83
N LEU A 282 21.21 10.80 25.54
CA LEU A 282 20.27 9.75 25.18
C LEU A 282 18.83 10.26 25.16
N MET A 283 18.45 11.05 26.17
CA MET A 283 17.13 11.66 26.23
C MET A 283 16.90 12.64 25.08
N GLU A 284 17.85 13.51 24.80
CA GLU A 284 17.77 14.48 23.71
C GLU A 284 17.65 13.78 22.36
N ARG A 285 18.40 12.72 22.12
CA ARG A 285 18.30 11.89 20.93
C ARG A 285 16.95 11.17 20.81
N LEU A 286 16.41 10.64 21.90
CA LEU A 286 15.08 10.03 21.92
C LEU A 286 13.97 11.05 21.61
N GLU A 287 14.09 12.26 22.10
CA GLU A 287 13.13 13.34 21.84
C GLU A 287 13.12 13.83 20.38
N SER A 288 14.28 13.78 19.71
CA SER A 288 14.42 14.22 18.31
C SER A 288 14.27 13.10 17.26
N LEU A 289 13.91 11.88 17.68
CA LEU A 289 13.90 10.71 16.81
C LEU A 289 12.96 10.80 15.62
N GLU A 290 11.80 11.44 15.79
CA GLU A 290 10.81 11.60 14.74
C GLU A 290 11.27 12.51 13.59
N GLU A 291 12.27 13.37 13.85
CA GLU A 291 12.85 14.27 12.86
C GLU A 291 13.86 13.58 11.91
N MET A 292 14.36 12.39 12.32
CA MET A 292 15.42 11.67 11.61
C MET A 292 14.95 10.39 10.95
N LEU A 293 13.97 10.44 10.07
CA LEU A 293 13.32 9.26 9.47
C LEU A 293 14.14 8.54 8.38
N PRO A 294 14.82 7.39 8.64
CA PRO A 294 15.33 6.51 7.59
C PRO A 294 14.28 5.50 7.10
N ARG A 295 14.55 4.87 6.00
CA ARG A 295 13.58 4.10 5.20
C ARG A 295 13.57 2.61 5.60
N ALA A 296 12.49 2.13 6.17
CA ALA A 296 12.27 0.72 6.51
C ALA A 296 12.00 -0.17 5.28
N SER A 297 12.47 -1.41 5.28
CA SER A 297 12.40 -2.30 4.10
C SER A 297 11.44 -3.49 4.22
N ASN A 298 11.11 -3.97 5.42
CA ASN A 298 10.20 -5.10 5.61
C ASN A 298 9.24 -4.81 6.77
N LEU A 299 7.94 -4.99 6.49
CA LEU A 299 6.85 -4.82 7.43
C LEU A 299 6.24 -6.19 7.76
N GLU A 300 6.05 -6.50 9.03
CA GLU A 300 5.22 -7.61 9.48
C GLU A 300 3.98 -7.06 10.17
N VAL A 301 2.82 -7.29 9.59
CA VAL A 301 1.52 -6.80 10.04
C VAL A 301 0.64 -7.97 10.43
N ASP A 302 0.00 -7.91 11.58
CA ASP A 302 -1.01 -8.86 12.02
C ASP A 302 -2.30 -8.18 12.50
N GLU A 303 -3.33 -8.96 12.79
CA GLU A 303 -4.61 -8.43 13.25
C GLU A 303 -4.51 -7.69 14.61
N SER A 304 -3.56 -8.09 15.46
CA SER A 304 -3.38 -7.46 16.77
C SER A 304 -2.95 -6.01 16.66
N MET A 305 -2.15 -5.67 15.64
CA MET A 305 -1.72 -4.29 15.39
C MET A 305 -2.90 -3.37 15.07
N VAL A 306 -3.87 -3.87 14.30
CA VAL A 306 -5.07 -3.12 13.94
C VAL A 306 -5.95 -2.90 15.16
N LEU A 307 -6.15 -3.94 15.96
CA LEU A 307 -6.90 -3.85 17.21
C LEU A 307 -6.31 -2.81 18.16
N ASP A 308 -4.98 -2.83 18.35
CA ASP A 308 -4.25 -1.91 19.21
C ASP A 308 -4.45 -0.44 18.80
N LEU A 309 -4.48 -0.18 17.51
CA LEU A 309 -4.61 1.16 16.97
C LEU A 309 -6.06 1.67 16.94
N SER A 310 -7.01 0.81 16.60
CA SER A 310 -8.43 1.17 16.51
C SER A 310 -9.12 1.22 17.87
N GLY A 311 -8.68 0.42 18.83
CA GLY A 311 -9.35 0.21 20.11
C GLY A 311 -10.70 -0.51 20.00
N HIS A 312 -11.02 -1.03 18.81
CA HIS A 312 -12.25 -1.75 18.49
C HIS A 312 -11.90 -3.13 17.92
N GLU A 313 -12.84 -4.05 17.95
CA GLU A 313 -12.65 -5.34 17.26
C GLU A 313 -12.37 -5.13 15.79
N SER A 314 -11.58 -6.02 15.18
CA SER A 314 -11.09 -5.98 13.81
C SER A 314 -12.17 -6.02 12.70
N SER A 315 -13.42 -5.64 13.03
CA SER A 315 -14.54 -5.59 12.08
C SER A 315 -14.38 -4.53 10.97
N GLU A 316 -13.56 -3.50 11.20
CA GLU A 316 -13.35 -2.41 10.25
C GLU A 316 -12.21 -2.71 9.26
N LEU A 317 -11.25 -3.53 9.65
CA LEU A 317 -10.11 -3.91 8.82
C LEU A 317 -9.68 -5.34 9.15
N GLU A 318 -9.77 -6.24 8.16
CA GLU A 318 -9.24 -7.59 8.25
C GLU A 318 -7.81 -7.62 7.72
N VAL A 319 -6.91 -8.32 8.40
CA VAL A 319 -5.53 -8.50 7.96
C VAL A 319 -5.31 -9.96 7.58
N VAL A 320 -4.83 -10.19 6.36
CA VAL A 320 -4.50 -11.54 5.90
C VAL A 320 -3.10 -11.91 6.38
N SER A 321 -3.03 -12.71 7.44
CA SER A 321 -1.77 -13.13 8.08
C SER A 321 -1.27 -14.49 7.61
N ASP A 322 -2.15 -15.34 7.06
CA ASP A 322 -1.82 -16.72 6.66
C ASP A 322 -2.43 -17.09 5.31
N GLY A 323 -2.10 -18.28 4.81
CA GLY A 323 -2.61 -18.81 3.55
C GLY A 323 -1.73 -18.45 2.33
N GLY A 324 -2.15 -18.99 1.18
CA GLY A 324 -1.39 -18.89 -0.06
C GLY A 324 -0.27 -19.93 -0.18
N THR A 325 0.49 -19.81 -1.25
CA THR A 325 1.67 -20.65 -1.53
C THR A 325 2.91 -19.78 -1.63
N VAL A 326 4.09 -20.37 -1.45
CA VAL A 326 5.36 -19.64 -1.53
C VAL A 326 5.45 -18.91 -2.88
N PRO A 327 5.58 -17.56 -2.89
CA PRO A 327 5.59 -16.81 -4.13
C PRO A 327 6.91 -16.94 -4.88
N THR A 328 6.83 -16.93 -6.21
CA THR A 328 8.00 -16.83 -7.08
C THR A 328 8.45 -15.36 -7.21
N PRO A 329 9.71 -15.08 -7.63
CA PRO A 329 10.14 -13.71 -7.91
C PRO A 329 9.25 -12.97 -8.92
N ALA A 330 8.73 -13.68 -9.93
CA ALA A 330 7.80 -13.12 -10.90
C ALA A 330 6.48 -12.70 -10.26
N THR A 331 5.93 -13.51 -9.34
CA THR A 331 4.69 -13.19 -8.62
C THR A 331 4.88 -12.05 -7.63
N LEU A 332 6.06 -11.95 -7.00
CA LEU A 332 6.42 -10.82 -6.15
C LEU A 332 6.47 -9.50 -6.95
N SER A 333 7.04 -9.53 -8.16
CA SER A 333 7.01 -8.38 -9.07
C SER A 333 5.60 -8.02 -9.49
N TRP A 334 4.79 -9.00 -9.84
CA TRP A 334 3.40 -8.79 -10.20
C TRP A 334 2.59 -8.15 -9.06
N ALA A 335 2.77 -8.62 -7.82
CA ALA A 335 2.12 -8.03 -6.66
C ALA A 335 2.45 -6.54 -6.47
N ARG A 336 3.66 -6.11 -6.85
CA ARG A 336 4.07 -4.70 -6.82
C ARG A 336 3.42 -3.85 -7.92
N GLU A 337 3.06 -4.47 -9.02
CA GLU A 337 2.53 -3.78 -10.20
C GLU A 337 1.00 -3.65 -10.20
N LEU A 338 0.32 -4.24 -9.21
CA LEU A 338 -1.14 -4.11 -9.09
C LEU A 338 -1.54 -2.64 -8.99
N MET A 339 -2.61 -2.29 -9.66
CA MET A 339 -3.05 -0.91 -9.83
C MET A 339 -4.33 -0.64 -9.05
N VAL A 340 -4.39 0.51 -8.38
CA VAL A 340 -5.59 0.98 -7.67
C VAL A 340 -6.77 1.08 -8.65
N GLY A 341 -7.93 0.60 -8.21
CA GLY A 341 -9.15 0.55 -9.02
C GLY A 341 -9.40 -0.76 -9.74
N SER A 342 -8.42 -1.64 -9.85
CA SER A 342 -8.59 -2.95 -10.47
C SER A 342 -9.37 -3.91 -9.58
N TRP A 343 -10.16 -4.78 -10.21
CA TRP A 343 -11.02 -5.76 -9.56
C TRP A 343 -10.37 -7.14 -9.51
N TYR A 344 -10.59 -7.83 -8.38
CA TYR A 344 -10.08 -9.18 -8.12
C TYR A 344 -11.17 -10.03 -7.46
N MET A 345 -11.11 -11.33 -7.66
CA MET A 345 -11.88 -12.30 -6.88
C MET A 345 -10.99 -12.79 -5.74
N LEU A 346 -11.38 -12.52 -4.51
CA LEU A 346 -10.67 -12.95 -3.30
C LEU A 346 -11.37 -14.14 -2.67
N GLU A 347 -10.61 -15.22 -2.46
CA GLU A 347 -11.02 -16.36 -1.66
C GLU A 347 -10.32 -16.29 -0.29
N TYR A 348 -11.10 -15.96 0.75
CA TYR A 348 -10.59 -15.77 2.10
C TYR A 348 -11.64 -16.19 3.15
N ARG A 349 -11.20 -16.97 4.16
CA ARG A 349 -12.06 -17.49 5.23
C ARG A 349 -13.32 -18.21 4.70
N GLY A 350 -13.17 -19.02 3.66
CA GLY A 350 -14.26 -19.77 3.03
C GLY A 350 -15.28 -18.92 2.28
N ARG A 351 -14.95 -17.66 1.98
CA ARG A 351 -15.76 -16.75 1.16
C ARG A 351 -15.02 -16.41 -0.11
N SER A 352 -15.75 -16.42 -1.22
CA SER A 352 -15.26 -15.92 -2.51
C SER A 352 -16.07 -14.68 -2.87
N GLU A 353 -15.44 -13.53 -2.92
CA GLU A 353 -16.09 -12.25 -3.18
C GLU A 353 -15.24 -11.33 -4.07
N PRO A 354 -15.89 -10.50 -4.91
CA PRO A 354 -15.19 -9.49 -5.67
C PRO A 354 -14.72 -8.36 -4.75
N VAL A 355 -13.44 -8.00 -4.91
CA VAL A 355 -12.79 -6.91 -4.18
C VAL A 355 -12.09 -5.98 -5.15
N GLN A 356 -12.00 -4.71 -4.79
CA GLN A 356 -11.31 -3.70 -5.57
C GLN A 356 -10.11 -3.17 -4.79
N LEU A 357 -8.98 -3.04 -5.45
CA LEU A 357 -7.80 -2.44 -4.84
C LEU A 357 -8.03 -0.94 -4.63
N ALA A 358 -8.13 -0.52 -3.38
CA ALA A 358 -8.46 0.86 -3.01
C ALA A 358 -7.25 1.71 -2.63
N TRP A 359 -6.18 1.07 -2.12
CA TRP A 359 -5.04 1.80 -1.62
C TRP A 359 -3.76 0.94 -1.61
N HIS A 360 -2.63 1.61 -1.86
CA HIS A 360 -1.28 1.10 -1.60
C HIS A 360 -0.56 1.96 -0.57
N GLY A 361 0.22 1.35 0.29
CA GLY A 361 1.20 2.03 1.14
C GLY A 361 2.30 2.72 0.33
N MET A 362 3.02 3.63 0.96
CA MET A 362 4.03 4.48 0.30
C MET A 362 5.10 3.69 -0.48
N ARG A 363 5.40 2.46 -0.06
CA ARG A 363 6.39 1.58 -0.70
C ARG A 363 5.78 0.35 -1.35
N ARG A 364 4.47 0.33 -1.50
CA ARG A 364 3.72 -0.82 -1.97
C ARG A 364 3.96 -2.09 -1.15
N GLN A 365 4.32 -1.94 0.14
CA GLN A 365 4.44 -3.05 1.08
C GLN A 365 3.10 -3.50 1.62
N LEU A 366 2.14 -2.60 1.70
CA LEU A 366 0.76 -2.86 2.10
C LEU A 366 -0.19 -2.52 0.97
N SER A 367 -1.23 -3.34 0.83
CA SER A 367 -2.31 -3.15 -0.14
C SER A 367 -3.65 -3.37 0.53
N LEU A 368 -4.57 -2.43 0.36
CA LEU A 368 -5.93 -2.49 0.89
C LEU A 368 -6.92 -2.79 -0.22
N PHE A 369 -7.68 -3.86 -0.04
CA PHE A 369 -8.79 -4.23 -0.90
C PHE A 369 -10.12 -3.98 -0.21
N VAL A 370 -11.12 -3.56 -0.96
CA VAL A 370 -12.46 -3.28 -0.45
C VAL A 370 -13.48 -4.11 -1.22
N SER A 371 -14.33 -4.83 -0.51
CA SER A 371 -15.43 -5.58 -1.10
C SER A 371 -16.62 -4.66 -1.43
N ALA A 372 -17.55 -5.17 -2.22
CA ALA A 372 -18.80 -4.48 -2.53
C ALA A 372 -19.64 -4.14 -1.28
N ASN A 373 -19.46 -4.91 -0.22
CA ASN A 373 -20.15 -4.73 1.06
C ASN A 373 -19.40 -3.79 2.02
N GLY A 374 -18.29 -3.18 1.57
CA GLY A 374 -17.50 -2.28 2.37
C GLY A 374 -16.48 -2.94 3.30
N ARG A 375 -16.28 -4.27 3.21
CA ARG A 375 -15.23 -4.95 3.97
C ARG A 375 -13.86 -4.53 3.45
N CYS A 376 -12.98 -4.14 4.37
CA CYS A 376 -11.60 -3.77 4.07
C CYS A 376 -10.67 -4.93 4.44
N VAL A 377 -9.82 -5.33 3.51
CA VAL A 377 -8.87 -6.43 3.69
C VAL A 377 -7.46 -5.94 3.36
N LEU A 378 -6.56 -6.04 4.32
CA LEU A 378 -5.18 -5.60 4.22
C LEU A 378 -4.25 -6.78 3.95
N PHE A 379 -3.39 -6.62 2.95
CA PHE A 379 -2.33 -7.56 2.61
C PHE A 379 -0.96 -6.91 2.76
N GLN A 380 -0.02 -7.66 3.35
CA GLN A 380 1.39 -7.43 3.11
C GLN A 380 1.78 -7.94 1.73
N GLN A 381 2.77 -7.32 1.12
CA GLN A 381 3.21 -7.69 -0.23
C GLN A 381 3.60 -9.17 -0.39
N PRO A 382 4.40 -9.80 0.48
CA PRO A 382 4.70 -11.23 0.36
C PRO A 382 3.45 -12.11 0.43
N ARG A 383 2.49 -11.74 1.29
CA ARG A 383 1.22 -12.45 1.45
C ARG A 383 0.31 -12.24 0.23
N LEU A 384 0.29 -11.03 -0.31
CA LEU A 384 -0.42 -10.73 -1.55
C LEU A 384 0.10 -11.58 -2.71
N ALA A 385 1.43 -11.66 -2.87
CA ALA A 385 2.06 -12.50 -3.85
C ALA A 385 1.75 -14.00 -3.64
N ALA A 386 1.71 -14.46 -2.40
CA ALA A 386 1.36 -15.84 -2.06
C ALA A 386 -0.09 -16.19 -2.46
N TYR A 387 -1.02 -15.24 -2.29
CA TYR A 387 -2.42 -15.41 -2.71
C TYR A 387 -2.57 -15.39 -4.23
N LEU A 388 -1.84 -14.52 -4.92
CA LEU A 388 -1.79 -14.51 -6.39
C LEU A 388 -1.22 -15.84 -6.93
N GLN A 389 -0.15 -16.34 -6.32
CA GLN A 389 0.48 -17.61 -6.71
C GLN A 389 -0.45 -18.81 -6.51
N ALA A 390 -1.21 -18.83 -5.42
CA ALA A 390 -2.14 -19.90 -5.08
C ALA A 390 -3.47 -19.83 -5.86
N GLY A 391 -3.73 -18.76 -6.59
CA GLY A 391 -5.01 -18.53 -7.25
C GLY A 391 -6.15 -18.14 -6.29
N LEU A 392 -5.83 -17.73 -5.06
CA LEU A 392 -6.80 -17.26 -4.07
C LEU A 392 -7.17 -15.78 -4.27
N LEU A 393 -6.37 -15.05 -5.03
CA LEU A 393 -6.66 -13.72 -5.52
C LEU A 393 -6.49 -13.73 -7.04
N LEU A 394 -7.60 -13.64 -7.77
CA LEU A 394 -7.63 -13.72 -9.23
C LEU A 394 -8.06 -12.37 -9.82
N PRO A 395 -7.32 -11.82 -10.81
CA PRO A 395 -7.74 -10.61 -11.48
C PRO A 395 -9.02 -10.84 -12.29
N ALA A 396 -9.88 -9.81 -12.35
CA ALA A 396 -11.08 -9.82 -13.19
C ALA A 396 -10.75 -9.90 -14.69
N GLN A 397 -9.55 -9.44 -15.04
CA GLN A 397 -9.04 -9.46 -16.40
C GLN A 397 -7.73 -10.25 -16.43
N GLU A 398 -7.69 -11.31 -17.23
CA GLU A 398 -6.46 -12.10 -17.43
C GLU A 398 -5.40 -11.31 -18.23
N GLU A 399 -5.83 -10.38 -19.07
CA GLU A 399 -5.00 -9.52 -19.89
C GLU A 399 -5.62 -8.11 -20.03
N SER A 400 -4.81 -7.13 -20.39
CA SER A 400 -5.28 -5.76 -20.57
C SER A 400 -6.28 -5.65 -21.72
N LEU A 401 -7.20 -4.69 -21.61
CA LEU A 401 -8.27 -4.46 -22.59
C LEU A 401 -7.70 -4.22 -23.99
N THR A 402 -6.64 -3.43 -24.13
CA THR A 402 -6.02 -3.14 -25.45
C THR A 402 -5.29 -4.34 -26.03
N VAL A 403 -4.65 -5.20 -25.22
CA VAL A 403 -4.03 -6.44 -25.67
C VAL A 403 -5.07 -7.40 -26.22
N LYS A 404 -6.14 -7.64 -25.46
CA LYS A 404 -7.28 -8.47 -25.88
C LYS A 404 -7.91 -7.95 -27.17
N ALA A 405 -8.15 -6.64 -27.24
CA ALA A 405 -8.77 -5.98 -28.40
C ALA A 405 -7.86 -6.03 -29.63
N THR A 406 -6.56 -5.81 -29.48
CA THR A 406 -5.57 -5.91 -30.58
C THR A 406 -5.46 -7.34 -31.11
N ARG A 407 -5.42 -8.33 -30.22
CA ARG A 407 -5.39 -9.75 -30.62
C ARG A 407 -6.68 -10.13 -31.39
N SER A 408 -7.84 -9.68 -30.93
CA SER A 408 -9.13 -9.87 -31.63
C SER A 408 -9.13 -9.21 -33.02
N ALA A 409 -8.56 -8.01 -33.12
CA ALA A 409 -8.42 -7.31 -34.41
C ALA A 409 -7.53 -8.08 -35.41
N LEU A 410 -6.37 -8.54 -34.94
CA LEU A 410 -5.46 -9.32 -35.77
C LEU A 410 -6.08 -10.66 -36.22
N ALA A 411 -6.77 -11.36 -35.33
CA ALA A 411 -7.47 -12.59 -35.69
C ALA A 411 -8.57 -12.37 -36.76
N LYS A 412 -9.26 -11.23 -36.73
CA LYS A 412 -10.24 -10.88 -37.77
C LYS A 412 -9.59 -10.54 -39.11
N LEU A 413 -8.39 -9.95 -39.09
CA LEU A 413 -7.63 -9.68 -40.30
C LEU A 413 -7.03 -10.95 -40.92
N ASP A 414 -6.56 -11.89 -40.09
CA ASP A 414 -6.09 -13.18 -40.56
C ASP A 414 -7.23 -14.01 -41.20
N ALA A 415 -8.44 -13.90 -40.66
CA ALA A 415 -9.61 -14.55 -41.22
C ALA A 415 -10.11 -13.91 -42.52
N ASP A 416 -9.91 -12.61 -42.72
CA ASP A 416 -10.33 -11.86 -43.91
C ASP A 416 -9.28 -10.81 -44.28
N PRO A 417 -8.21 -11.22 -44.98
CA PRO A 417 -7.13 -10.29 -45.41
C PRO A 417 -7.60 -9.23 -46.41
N SER A 418 -8.72 -9.42 -47.07
CA SER A 418 -9.28 -8.46 -48.04
C SER A 418 -9.66 -7.12 -47.41
N ARG A 419 -9.83 -7.08 -46.08
CA ARG A 419 -10.07 -5.85 -45.29
C ARG A 419 -8.92 -4.87 -45.33
N LEU A 420 -7.69 -5.34 -45.59
CA LEU A 420 -6.53 -4.48 -45.74
C LEU A 420 -6.47 -3.84 -47.12
N MET A 421 -7.08 -4.46 -48.14
CA MET A 421 -7.03 -4.00 -49.52
C MET A 421 -8.20 -3.11 -49.91
N ASN A 422 -9.32 -3.23 -49.21
CA ASN A 422 -10.53 -2.41 -49.38
C ASN A 422 -10.53 -1.31 -48.31
#